data_dbc94b8bb536d8b491956cd2267b24a9
#
_entry.id   dbc94b8bb536d8b491956cd2267b24a9
#
_cell.length_a   1.000
_cell.length_b   1.000
_cell.length_c   1.000
_cell.angle_alpha   90.00
_cell.angle_beta   90.00
_cell.angle_gamma   90.00
#
_symmetry.space_group_name_H-M   'P 1'
#
loop_
_entity.id
_entity.type
_entity.pdbx_description
1 polymer ?
#
loop_
_entity_poly.entity_id
_entity_poly.type
_entity_poly.pdbx_seq_one_letter_code
_entity_poly.pdbx_strand_id
1 'polypeptide(L)'
;KGEVSERAPSRQSMTGTRQGGTVSPVLATTYLDGLDEWDRRFTDRSRLERKRARNKGKGNWRYVRYADDFLLLTNGRRRRAEKMVGRLREQINDRLNLTLSWRKTKIVHANDGFEFLGYRLKRKKDGDGGKATRLLIPDEAKTRFRKKVKAATGGSHDVSARAKIRALNAVVRGWGTYYKYAADAPRAFSDLDNFVWWKLMGWLTKKYRVSVRKVIEN
;
A
#
# COMPACT_ATOMS: atom_id res chain seq x y z
N LYS A 1 -24.65 33.51 -24.61
CA LYS A 1 -23.58 34.08 -23.74
C LYS A 1 -22.88 32.91 -23.11
N GLY A 2 -21.70 32.56 -23.68
CA GLY A 2 -20.84 31.49 -23.16
C GLY A 2 -19.89 32.07 -22.13
N GLU A 3 -19.89 31.52 -20.92
CA GLU A 3 -18.85 31.79 -19.93
C GLU A 3 -17.61 30.97 -20.27
N VAL A 4 -16.53 31.66 -20.60
CA VAL A 4 -15.20 31.09 -20.74
C VAL A 4 -14.63 30.96 -19.34
N SER A 5 -14.54 29.71 -18.87
CA SER A 5 -13.83 29.38 -17.63
C SER A 5 -12.33 29.64 -17.84
N GLU A 6 -11.80 30.69 -17.26
CA GLU A 6 -10.37 30.95 -17.18
C GLU A 6 -9.69 29.85 -16.36
N ARG A 7 -8.90 29.02 -17.05
CA ARG A 7 -7.97 28.10 -16.38
C ARG A 7 -6.88 28.93 -15.70
N ALA A 8 -6.85 28.87 -14.37
CA ALA A 8 -5.77 29.44 -13.59
C ALA A 8 -4.40 28.95 -14.14
N PRO A 9 -3.41 29.82 -14.29
CA PRO A 9 -2.10 29.44 -14.82
C PRO A 9 -1.46 28.43 -13.88
N SER A 10 -1.06 27.29 -14.44
CA SER A 10 -0.32 26.26 -13.70
C SER A 10 1.00 26.88 -13.24
N ARG A 11 1.19 27.01 -11.91
CA ARG A 11 2.50 27.37 -11.34
C ARG A 11 3.52 26.37 -11.86
N GLN A 12 4.40 26.82 -12.74
CA GLN A 12 5.57 26.05 -13.15
C GLN A 12 6.47 25.89 -11.92
N SER A 13 6.51 24.70 -11.36
CA SER A 13 7.49 24.34 -10.35
C SER A 13 8.85 24.26 -11.04
N MET A 14 9.78 25.13 -10.66
CA MET A 14 11.14 25.17 -11.23
C MET A 14 12.00 23.97 -10.80
N THR A 15 11.50 23.11 -9.90
CA THR A 15 12.18 21.94 -9.36
C THR A 15 11.24 20.75 -9.31
N GLY A 16 11.72 19.60 -9.78
CA GLY A 16 11.01 18.33 -9.77
C GLY A 16 10.36 17.94 -11.10
N THR A 17 9.94 16.70 -11.22
CA THR A 17 9.22 16.15 -12.38
C THR A 17 7.71 16.25 -12.18
N ARG A 18 6.96 16.39 -13.28
CA ARG A 18 5.49 16.38 -13.25
C ARG A 18 4.98 15.10 -12.60
N GLN A 19 4.13 15.24 -11.59
CA GLN A 19 3.51 14.10 -10.93
C GLN A 19 2.65 13.31 -11.93
N GLY A 20 2.92 11.99 -12.09
CA GLY A 20 2.24 11.14 -13.07
C GLY A 20 2.90 11.05 -14.45
N GLY A 21 4.07 11.66 -14.68
CA GLY A 21 4.84 11.47 -15.90
C GLY A 21 5.40 10.05 -16.02
N THR A 22 5.41 9.48 -17.23
CA THR A 22 5.93 8.12 -17.51
C THR A 22 7.42 7.95 -17.18
N VAL A 23 8.19 9.03 -17.21
CA VAL A 23 9.64 9.05 -16.95
C VAL A 23 9.95 9.26 -15.45
N SER A 24 9.02 9.80 -14.68
CA SER A 24 9.22 10.08 -13.24
C SER A 24 9.68 8.87 -12.42
N PRO A 25 9.14 7.64 -12.58
CA PRO A 25 9.60 6.48 -11.82
C PRO A 25 11.05 6.10 -12.15
N VAL A 26 11.46 6.22 -13.42
CA VAL A 26 12.82 5.92 -13.87
C VAL A 26 13.81 6.92 -13.27
N LEU A 27 13.51 8.21 -13.40
CA LEU A 27 14.34 9.28 -12.82
C LEU A 27 14.44 9.15 -11.29
N ALA A 28 13.33 8.89 -10.60
CA ALA A 28 13.34 8.69 -9.16
C ALA A 28 14.20 7.47 -8.78
N THR A 29 14.13 6.38 -9.53
CA THR A 29 14.94 5.18 -9.28
C THR A 29 16.42 5.48 -9.43
N THR A 30 16.84 6.08 -10.55
CA THR A 30 18.23 6.45 -10.82
C THR A 30 18.76 7.45 -9.79
N TYR A 31 17.95 8.44 -9.42
CA TYR A 31 18.34 9.47 -8.45
C TYR A 31 18.55 8.89 -7.05
N LEU A 32 17.75 7.89 -6.67
CA LEU A 32 17.83 7.24 -5.36
C LEU A 32 18.85 6.07 -5.31
N ASP A 33 19.51 5.71 -6.40
CA ASP A 33 20.55 4.64 -6.42
C ASP A 33 21.68 4.90 -5.42
N GLY A 34 22.00 6.17 -5.16
CA GLY A 34 22.97 6.54 -4.14
C GLY A 34 22.58 6.10 -2.72
N LEU A 35 21.29 5.92 -2.42
CA LEU A 35 20.83 5.35 -1.15
C LEU A 35 21.02 3.83 -1.11
N ASP A 36 20.84 3.15 -2.23
CA ASP A 36 21.05 1.69 -2.32
C ASP A 36 22.54 1.37 -2.12
N GLU A 37 23.45 2.18 -2.67
CA GLU A 37 24.89 2.05 -2.44
C GLU A 37 25.27 2.34 -0.98
N TRP A 38 24.66 3.35 -0.37
CA TRP A 38 24.86 3.65 1.06
C TRP A 38 24.42 2.48 1.95
N ASP A 39 23.29 1.82 1.61
CA ASP A 39 22.77 0.67 2.36
C ASP A 39 23.73 -0.52 2.31
N ARG A 40 24.34 -0.82 1.18
CA ARG A 40 25.28 -1.95 1.02
C ARG A 40 26.36 -1.96 2.11
N ARG A 41 26.82 -0.79 2.57
CA ARG A 41 27.81 -0.67 3.65
C ARG A 41 27.32 -1.25 4.98
N PHE A 42 26.03 -1.38 5.19
CA PHE A 42 25.41 -1.88 6.43
C PHE A 42 24.81 -3.29 6.25
N THR A 43 24.41 -3.64 5.05
CA THR A 43 23.73 -4.91 4.73
C THR A 43 24.72 -5.99 4.27
N ASP A 44 25.80 -5.62 3.58
CA ASP A 44 26.84 -6.55 3.10
C ASP A 44 27.80 -6.95 4.22
N ARG A 45 27.22 -7.53 5.26
CA ARG A 45 27.98 -8.07 6.40
C ARG A 45 28.03 -9.59 6.34
N SER A 46 29.20 -10.16 6.61
CA SER A 46 29.38 -11.58 6.79
C SER A 46 28.50 -12.14 7.93
N ARG A 47 28.26 -13.43 7.94
CA ARG A 47 27.51 -14.11 9.02
C ARG A 47 28.13 -13.83 10.40
N LEU A 48 29.46 -13.78 10.48
CA LEU A 48 30.20 -13.55 11.72
C LEU A 48 30.03 -12.11 12.21
N GLU A 49 30.14 -11.13 11.32
CA GLU A 49 29.93 -9.73 11.66
C GLU A 49 28.50 -9.45 12.11
N ARG A 50 27.50 -10.08 11.47
CA ARG A 50 26.10 -10.02 11.89
C ARG A 50 25.90 -10.59 13.30
N LYS A 51 26.57 -11.71 13.63
CA LYS A 51 26.54 -12.29 14.98
C LYS A 51 27.19 -11.36 16.00
N ARG A 52 28.38 -10.82 15.70
CA ARG A 52 29.09 -9.85 16.56
C ARG A 52 28.26 -8.58 16.79
N ALA A 53 27.60 -8.04 15.76
CA ALA A 53 26.74 -6.86 15.88
C ALA A 53 25.54 -7.11 16.80
N ARG A 54 24.89 -8.27 16.73
CA ARG A 54 23.81 -8.66 17.64
C ARG A 54 24.28 -8.76 19.08
N ASN A 55 25.39 -9.44 19.31
CA ASN A 55 25.95 -9.64 20.66
C ASN A 55 26.33 -8.28 21.32
N LYS A 56 26.80 -7.32 20.52
CA LYS A 56 27.10 -5.96 20.98
C LYS A 56 25.86 -5.04 21.07
N GLY A 57 24.64 -5.56 20.88
CA GLY A 57 23.41 -4.77 20.90
C GLY A 57 23.28 -3.73 19.78
N LYS A 58 24.18 -3.80 18.76
CA LYS A 58 24.15 -2.86 17.61
C LYS A 58 23.01 -3.17 16.64
N GLY A 59 22.56 -4.43 16.60
CA GLY A 59 21.57 -4.92 15.64
C GLY A 59 22.10 -5.04 14.22
N ASN A 60 21.33 -5.69 13.38
CA ASN A 60 21.54 -5.76 11.94
C ASN A 60 20.49 -4.92 11.25
N TRP A 61 20.78 -4.49 10.03
CA TRP A 61 19.93 -3.64 9.22
C TRP A 61 19.61 -4.32 7.92
N ARG A 62 18.42 -4.03 7.40
CA ARG A 62 17.99 -4.41 6.08
C ARG A 62 17.21 -3.25 5.48
N TYR A 63 17.61 -2.84 4.31
CA TYR A 63 16.92 -1.83 3.53
C TYR A 63 16.11 -2.51 2.44
N VAL A 64 14.91 -2.00 2.19
CA VAL A 64 14.04 -2.45 1.11
C VAL A 64 13.43 -1.21 0.51
N ARG A 65 13.61 -1.00 -0.78
CA ARG A 65 13.06 0.13 -1.53
C ARG A 65 12.14 -0.35 -2.64
N TYR A 66 11.10 0.41 -2.86
CA TYR A 66 10.23 0.31 -4.01
C TYR A 66 9.89 1.72 -4.48
N ALA A 67 10.45 2.13 -5.61
CA ALA A 67 10.40 3.50 -6.11
C ALA A 67 10.89 4.51 -5.04
N ASP A 68 10.03 5.42 -4.62
CA ASP A 68 10.27 6.42 -3.57
C ASP A 68 9.92 5.93 -2.15
N ASP A 69 9.21 4.82 -2.03
CA ASP A 69 8.89 4.20 -0.74
C ASP A 69 10.02 3.27 -0.28
N PHE A 70 10.44 3.38 0.98
CA PHE A 70 11.45 2.48 1.53
C PHE A 70 11.20 2.08 2.98
N LEU A 71 11.73 0.94 3.35
CA LEU A 71 11.75 0.41 4.71
C LEU A 71 13.18 0.20 5.18
N LEU A 72 13.44 0.58 6.42
CA LEU A 72 14.67 0.28 7.13
C LEU A 72 14.34 -0.66 8.30
N LEU A 73 14.66 -1.93 8.16
CA LEU A 73 14.38 -2.96 9.14
C LEU A 73 15.59 -3.18 10.05
N THR A 74 15.36 -3.34 11.36
CA THR A 74 16.43 -3.66 12.30
C THR A 74 15.94 -4.57 13.42
N ASN A 75 16.83 -5.39 13.94
CA ASN A 75 16.63 -6.12 15.19
C ASN A 75 17.37 -5.47 16.38
N GLY A 76 17.84 -4.24 16.21
CA GLY A 76 18.44 -3.41 17.26
C GLY A 76 17.39 -2.73 18.14
N ARG A 77 17.88 -2.07 19.22
CA ARG A 77 17.03 -1.28 20.13
C ARG A 77 16.52 0.01 19.44
N ARG A 78 15.37 0.52 19.86
CA ARG A 78 14.75 1.76 19.36
C ARG A 78 15.72 2.94 19.21
N ARG A 79 16.53 3.21 20.24
CA ARG A 79 17.56 4.28 20.21
C ARG A 79 18.55 4.14 19.04
N ARG A 80 18.81 2.92 18.58
CA ARG A 80 19.65 2.67 17.39
C ARG A 80 18.91 2.97 16.10
N ALA A 81 17.62 2.66 16.05
CA ALA A 81 16.77 3.03 14.91
C ALA A 81 16.71 4.55 14.75
N GLU A 82 16.51 5.28 15.83
CA GLU A 82 16.50 6.75 15.85
C GLU A 82 17.82 7.35 15.33
N LYS A 83 18.97 6.84 15.80
CA LYS A 83 20.28 7.26 15.28
C LYS A 83 20.46 6.95 13.79
N MET A 84 19.92 5.85 13.31
CA MET A 84 20.01 5.49 11.89
C MET A 84 19.13 6.39 11.02
N VAL A 85 17.93 6.75 11.50
CA VAL A 85 17.08 7.73 10.80
C VAL A 85 17.78 9.09 10.69
N GLY A 86 18.50 9.54 11.73
CA GLY A 86 19.32 10.74 11.67
C GLY A 86 20.37 10.67 10.57
N ARG A 87 21.16 9.59 10.52
CA ARG A 87 22.17 9.36 9.48
C ARG A 87 21.60 9.28 8.08
N LEU A 88 20.46 8.60 7.93
CA LEU A 88 19.76 8.52 6.64
C LEU A 88 19.32 9.91 6.18
N ARG A 89 18.81 10.74 7.10
CA ARG A 89 18.43 12.12 6.80
C ARG A 89 19.62 12.94 6.30
N GLU A 90 20.75 12.88 6.99
CA GLU A 90 21.98 13.54 6.59
C GLU A 90 22.38 13.11 5.17
N GLN A 91 22.39 11.80 4.90
CA GLN A 91 22.73 11.28 3.56
C GLN A 91 21.77 11.73 2.46
N ILE A 92 20.46 11.75 2.75
CA ILE A 92 19.44 12.21 1.80
C ILE A 92 19.59 13.72 1.52
N ASN A 93 19.83 14.51 2.57
CA ASN A 93 20.01 15.95 2.44
C ASN A 93 21.32 16.30 1.70
N ASP A 94 22.44 15.74 2.15
CA ASP A 94 23.78 16.13 1.69
C ASP A 94 24.10 15.61 0.29
N ARG A 95 23.62 14.40 -0.05
CA ARG A 95 23.92 13.79 -1.36
C ARG A 95 22.84 13.99 -2.41
N LEU A 96 21.58 14.05 -2.00
CA LEU A 96 20.47 14.11 -2.91
C LEU A 96 19.73 15.45 -2.89
N ASN A 97 20.15 16.36 -2.01
CA ASN A 97 19.46 17.65 -1.80
C ASN A 97 17.92 17.47 -1.62
N LEU A 98 17.53 16.36 -0.97
CA LEU A 98 16.15 16.03 -0.66
C LEU A 98 15.91 16.10 0.85
N THR A 99 14.67 16.38 1.23
CA THR A 99 14.25 16.42 2.62
C THR A 99 13.33 15.26 2.96
N LEU A 100 13.72 14.50 4.00
CA LEU A 100 12.89 13.41 4.51
C LEU A 100 11.63 13.96 5.19
N SER A 101 10.46 13.51 4.76
CA SER A 101 9.18 13.93 5.36
C SER A 101 8.98 13.29 6.72
N TRP A 102 9.10 14.08 7.79
CA TRP A 102 8.85 13.64 9.17
C TRP A 102 7.42 13.14 9.40
N ARG A 103 6.46 13.75 8.77
CA ARG A 103 5.06 13.34 8.88
C ARG A 103 4.81 11.92 8.37
N LYS A 104 5.58 11.51 7.35
CA LYS A 104 5.49 10.17 6.74
C LYS A 104 6.45 9.17 7.36
N THR A 105 7.57 9.63 7.94
CA THR A 105 8.60 8.76 8.51
C THR A 105 8.23 8.34 9.93
N LYS A 106 8.09 7.03 10.16
CA LYS A 106 7.69 6.47 11.46
C LYS A 106 8.63 5.35 11.88
N ILE A 107 9.00 5.32 13.15
CA ILE A 107 9.70 4.19 13.77
C ILE A 107 8.66 3.36 14.52
N VAL A 108 8.40 2.15 14.03
CA VAL A 108 7.36 1.26 14.53
C VAL A 108 7.96 -0.08 14.93
N HIS A 109 7.46 -0.68 16.00
CA HIS A 109 7.85 -2.03 16.36
C HIS A 109 7.09 -3.05 15.50
N ALA A 110 7.76 -4.11 15.03
CA ALA A 110 7.16 -5.09 14.13
C ALA A 110 5.91 -5.83 14.70
N ASN A 111 5.78 -5.89 16.04
CA ASN A 111 4.60 -6.47 16.68
C ASN A 111 3.37 -5.55 16.61
N ASP A 112 3.56 -4.22 16.53
CA ASP A 112 2.48 -3.25 16.40
C ASP A 112 1.93 -3.24 14.97
N GLY A 113 2.81 -3.59 14.01
CA GLY A 113 2.52 -3.62 12.59
C GLY A 113 2.66 -2.24 11.94
N PHE A 114 2.93 -2.25 10.65
CA PHE A 114 3.07 -1.06 9.82
C PHE A 114 2.53 -1.34 8.41
N GLU A 115 2.22 -0.29 7.69
CA GLU A 115 1.78 -0.40 6.29
C GLU A 115 2.93 -0.12 5.34
N PHE A 116 3.02 -0.96 4.30
CA PHE A 116 3.96 -0.80 3.21
C PHE A 116 3.37 -1.39 1.93
N LEU A 117 3.43 -0.65 0.84
CA LEU A 117 2.87 -1.05 -0.46
C LEU A 117 1.44 -1.59 -0.35
N GLY A 118 0.57 -0.88 0.37
CA GLY A 118 -0.83 -1.25 0.50
C GLY A 118 -1.14 -2.48 1.36
N TYR A 119 -0.14 -3.14 1.92
CA TYR A 119 -0.30 -4.23 2.88
C TYR A 119 0.05 -3.79 4.30
N ARG A 120 -0.60 -4.38 5.29
CA ARG A 120 -0.20 -4.27 6.68
C ARG A 120 0.69 -5.46 7.06
N LEU A 121 1.95 -5.18 7.40
CA LEU A 121 2.89 -6.16 7.90
C LEU A 121 2.82 -6.18 9.43
N LYS A 122 2.59 -7.35 10.01
CA LYS A 122 2.55 -7.51 11.48
C LYS A 122 3.18 -8.82 11.89
N ARG A 123 4.07 -8.76 12.89
CA ARG A 123 4.64 -9.97 13.48
C ARG A 123 3.69 -10.53 14.52
N LYS A 124 3.28 -11.78 14.36
CA LYS A 124 2.44 -12.51 15.31
C LYS A 124 3.17 -13.76 15.82
N LYS A 125 2.79 -14.23 17.00
CA LYS A 125 3.19 -15.57 17.46
C LYS A 125 2.53 -16.60 16.56
N ASP A 126 3.28 -17.61 16.18
CA ASP A 126 2.76 -18.79 15.49
C ASP A 126 2.27 -19.81 16.50
N GLY A 127 1.44 -20.77 16.07
CA GLY A 127 0.90 -21.82 16.94
C GLY A 127 1.96 -22.59 17.71
N ASP A 128 3.14 -22.78 17.13
CA ASP A 128 4.30 -23.47 17.72
C ASP A 128 5.19 -22.57 18.60
N GLY A 129 4.69 -21.39 19.01
CA GLY A 129 5.46 -20.43 19.82
C GLY A 129 6.49 -19.61 19.04
N GLY A 130 6.67 -19.85 17.75
CA GLY A 130 7.46 -19.07 16.82
C GLY A 130 6.86 -17.68 16.58
N LYS A 131 7.63 -16.83 15.91
CA LYS A 131 7.16 -15.48 15.51
C LYS A 131 7.26 -15.37 14.01
N ALA A 132 6.11 -15.36 13.33
CA ALA A 132 6.02 -15.15 11.88
C ALA A 132 5.52 -13.75 11.55
N THR A 133 6.05 -13.18 10.46
CA THR A 133 5.51 -11.93 9.91
C THR A 133 4.42 -12.28 8.92
N ARG A 134 3.24 -11.69 9.10
CA ARG A 134 2.08 -11.88 8.22
C ARG A 134 1.79 -10.61 7.45
N LEU A 135 1.50 -10.78 6.17
CA LEU A 135 0.89 -9.78 5.32
C LEU A 135 -0.61 -9.80 5.57
N LEU A 136 -1.20 -8.67 5.86
CA LEU A 136 -2.63 -8.53 6.14
C LEU A 136 -3.20 -7.43 5.24
N ILE A 137 -4.50 -7.48 5.00
CA ILE A 137 -5.23 -6.45 4.26
C ILE A 137 -5.56 -5.31 5.22
N PRO A 138 -5.12 -4.06 4.95
CA PRO A 138 -5.49 -2.91 5.77
C PRO A 138 -7.01 -2.67 5.79
N ASP A 139 -7.55 -2.21 6.91
CA ASP A 139 -8.99 -1.95 7.04
C ASP A 139 -9.44 -0.78 6.15
N GLU A 140 -8.56 0.19 5.93
CA GLU A 140 -8.76 1.27 4.96
C GLU A 140 -8.89 0.74 3.52
N ALA A 141 -8.14 -0.29 3.17
CA ALA A 141 -8.25 -0.93 1.85
C ALA A 141 -9.60 -1.63 1.66
N LYS A 142 -10.09 -2.34 2.69
CA LYS A 142 -11.43 -2.94 2.72
C LYS A 142 -12.52 -1.86 2.61
N THR A 143 -12.34 -0.74 3.30
CA THR A 143 -13.26 0.41 3.25
C THR A 143 -13.27 1.05 1.87
N ARG A 144 -12.09 1.28 1.26
CA ARG A 144 -11.99 1.79 -0.11
C ARG A 144 -12.64 0.86 -1.13
N PHE A 145 -12.46 -0.46 -0.97
CA PHE A 145 -13.14 -1.44 -1.80
C PHE A 145 -14.67 -1.32 -1.71
N ARG A 146 -15.22 -1.29 -0.47
CA ARG A 146 -16.66 -1.12 -0.27
C ARG A 146 -17.21 0.17 -0.90
N LYS A 147 -16.44 1.28 -0.84
CA LYS A 147 -16.80 2.53 -1.52
C LYS A 147 -16.85 2.35 -3.05
N LYS A 148 -15.85 1.68 -3.65
CA LYS A 148 -15.82 1.39 -5.08
C LYS A 148 -16.99 0.48 -5.52
N VAL A 149 -17.30 -0.55 -4.73
CA VAL A 149 -18.47 -1.42 -4.99
C VAL A 149 -19.78 -0.62 -4.92
N LYS A 150 -19.96 0.23 -3.91
CA LYS A 150 -21.15 1.12 -3.81
C LYS A 150 -21.26 2.04 -5.02
N ALA A 151 -20.16 2.63 -5.49
CA ALA A 151 -20.13 3.47 -6.69
C ALA A 151 -20.49 2.66 -7.94
N ALA A 152 -19.92 1.46 -8.10
CA ALA A 152 -20.20 0.58 -9.23
C ALA A 152 -21.65 0.06 -9.26
N THR A 153 -22.28 -0.14 -8.10
CA THR A 153 -23.67 -0.60 -7.97
C THR A 153 -24.69 0.54 -7.75
N GLY A 154 -24.24 1.77 -7.67
CA GLY A 154 -25.09 2.96 -7.58
C GLY A 154 -25.51 3.48 -8.97
N GLY A 155 -26.22 4.65 -8.95
CA GLY A 155 -26.63 5.37 -10.15
C GLY A 155 -27.85 4.78 -10.85
N SER A 156 -28.07 5.21 -12.10
CA SER A 156 -29.26 4.86 -12.88
C SER A 156 -29.48 3.34 -13.04
N HIS A 157 -30.74 2.96 -13.09
CA HIS A 157 -31.20 1.60 -13.41
C HIS A 157 -31.39 1.37 -14.93
N ASP A 158 -31.16 2.38 -15.78
CA ASP A 158 -31.28 2.27 -17.25
C ASP A 158 -30.11 1.47 -17.87
N VAL A 159 -29.01 1.40 -17.17
CA VAL A 159 -27.83 0.61 -17.58
C VAL A 159 -28.21 -0.89 -17.59
N SER A 160 -27.73 -1.64 -18.60
CA SER A 160 -27.95 -3.10 -18.67
C SER A 160 -27.29 -3.84 -17.51
N ALA A 161 -27.90 -4.92 -17.03
CA ALA A 161 -27.33 -5.76 -15.97
C ALA A 161 -25.93 -6.27 -16.34
N ARG A 162 -25.73 -6.65 -17.60
CA ARG A 162 -24.43 -7.10 -18.12
C ARG A 162 -23.34 -6.03 -18.00
N ALA A 163 -23.66 -4.77 -18.32
CA ALA A 163 -22.70 -3.66 -18.18
C ALA A 163 -22.37 -3.39 -16.70
N LYS A 164 -23.37 -3.44 -15.82
CA LYS A 164 -23.22 -3.28 -14.38
C LYS A 164 -22.34 -4.37 -13.77
N ILE A 165 -22.58 -5.63 -14.11
CA ILE A 165 -21.78 -6.78 -13.66
C ILE A 165 -20.35 -6.68 -14.18
N ARG A 166 -20.14 -6.25 -15.43
CA ARG A 166 -18.80 -6.07 -16.00
C ARG A 166 -18.00 -5.01 -15.22
N ALA A 167 -18.60 -3.87 -14.93
CA ALA A 167 -17.97 -2.80 -14.14
C ALA A 167 -17.62 -3.27 -12.72
N LEU A 168 -18.54 -4.02 -12.08
CA LEU A 168 -18.34 -4.59 -10.76
C LEU A 168 -17.21 -5.62 -10.76
N ASN A 169 -17.18 -6.52 -11.74
CA ASN A 169 -16.15 -7.55 -11.89
C ASN A 169 -14.75 -6.95 -12.06
N ALA A 170 -14.61 -5.81 -12.75
CA ALA A 170 -13.33 -5.12 -12.88
C ALA A 170 -12.80 -4.68 -11.49
N VAL A 171 -13.67 -4.15 -10.63
CA VAL A 171 -13.31 -3.76 -9.25
C VAL A 171 -12.94 -4.98 -8.41
N VAL A 172 -13.76 -6.03 -8.44
CA VAL A 172 -13.58 -7.25 -7.64
C VAL A 172 -12.29 -7.98 -8.03
N ARG A 173 -12.10 -8.23 -9.34
CA ARG A 173 -10.92 -8.95 -9.85
C ARG A 173 -9.62 -8.19 -9.57
N GLY A 174 -9.58 -6.89 -9.84
CA GLY A 174 -8.39 -6.08 -9.61
C GLY A 174 -7.99 -6.10 -8.13
N TRP A 175 -8.95 -5.95 -7.23
CA TRP A 175 -8.70 -5.97 -5.80
C TRP A 175 -8.31 -7.37 -5.29
N GLY A 176 -9.02 -8.41 -5.73
CA GLY A 176 -8.74 -9.80 -5.37
C GLY A 176 -7.36 -10.26 -5.84
N THR A 177 -6.98 -9.93 -7.08
CA THR A 177 -5.65 -10.25 -7.61
C THR A 177 -4.54 -9.60 -6.80
N TYR A 178 -4.74 -8.34 -6.36
CA TYR A 178 -3.75 -7.63 -5.56
C TYR A 178 -3.58 -8.26 -4.17
N TYR A 179 -4.68 -8.58 -3.47
CA TYR A 179 -4.65 -9.04 -2.08
C TYR A 179 -4.63 -10.55 -1.88
N LYS A 180 -4.59 -11.36 -2.93
CA LYS A 180 -4.64 -12.84 -2.83
C LYS A 180 -3.56 -13.49 -1.96
N TYR A 181 -2.44 -12.80 -1.76
CA TYR A 181 -1.32 -13.29 -0.94
C TYR A 181 -1.39 -12.87 0.54
N ALA A 182 -2.40 -12.12 0.94
CA ALA A 182 -2.58 -11.75 2.33
C ALA A 182 -3.00 -12.96 3.17
N ALA A 183 -2.47 -13.07 4.39
CA ALA A 183 -2.79 -14.18 5.29
C ALA A 183 -4.25 -14.22 5.75
N ASP A 184 -4.94 -13.07 5.72
CA ASP A 184 -6.36 -12.93 6.03
C ASP A 184 -7.25 -12.88 4.76
N ALA A 185 -6.69 -13.11 3.57
CA ALA A 185 -7.42 -13.02 2.30
C ALA A 185 -8.66 -13.92 2.25
N PRO A 186 -8.63 -15.22 2.65
CA PRO A 186 -9.81 -16.07 2.56
C PRO A 186 -11.01 -15.50 3.34
N ARG A 187 -10.77 -15.07 4.58
CA ARG A 187 -11.82 -14.48 5.41
C ARG A 187 -12.31 -13.15 4.85
N ALA A 188 -11.36 -12.27 4.48
CA ALA A 188 -11.70 -10.96 3.95
C ALA A 188 -12.46 -11.06 2.62
N PHE A 189 -12.11 -12.01 1.76
CA PHE A 189 -12.81 -12.25 0.49
C PHE A 189 -14.23 -12.73 0.73
N SER A 190 -14.44 -13.70 1.63
CA SER A 190 -15.79 -14.17 1.98
C SER A 190 -16.68 -13.04 2.48
N ASP A 191 -16.18 -12.21 3.40
CA ASP A 191 -16.92 -11.06 3.93
C ASP A 191 -17.27 -10.03 2.85
N LEU A 192 -16.35 -9.80 1.91
CA LEU A 192 -16.52 -8.82 0.84
C LEU A 192 -17.38 -9.37 -0.30
N ASP A 193 -17.33 -10.66 -0.61
CA ASP A 193 -18.20 -11.30 -1.59
C ASP A 193 -19.65 -11.21 -1.15
N ASN A 194 -19.93 -11.48 0.12
CA ASN A 194 -21.28 -11.30 0.67
C ASN A 194 -21.74 -9.83 0.52
N PHE A 195 -20.87 -8.87 0.81
CA PHE A 195 -21.18 -7.45 0.61
C PHE A 195 -21.46 -7.11 -0.86
N VAL A 196 -20.66 -7.61 -1.80
CA VAL A 196 -20.81 -7.40 -3.24
C VAL A 196 -22.14 -7.99 -3.72
N TRP A 197 -22.43 -9.22 -3.29
CA TRP A 197 -23.67 -9.92 -3.64
C TRP A 197 -24.92 -9.11 -3.22
N TRP A 198 -24.99 -8.68 -1.98
CA TRP A 198 -26.11 -7.88 -1.50
C TRP A 198 -26.25 -6.53 -2.21
N LYS A 199 -25.14 -5.90 -2.58
CA LYS A 199 -25.17 -4.64 -3.34
C LYS A 199 -25.68 -4.86 -4.76
N LEU A 200 -25.25 -5.93 -5.42
CA LEU A 200 -25.73 -6.28 -6.76
C LEU A 200 -27.21 -6.66 -6.74
N MET A 201 -27.61 -7.54 -5.82
CA MET A 201 -29.01 -7.94 -5.67
C MET A 201 -29.91 -6.75 -5.39
N GLY A 202 -29.53 -5.86 -4.49
CA GLY A 202 -30.30 -4.65 -4.22
C GLY A 202 -30.43 -3.71 -5.42
N TRP A 203 -29.47 -3.71 -6.34
CA TRP A 203 -29.59 -2.98 -7.59
C TRP A 203 -30.49 -3.71 -8.60
N LEU A 204 -30.35 -5.02 -8.76
CA LEU A 204 -31.15 -5.84 -9.68
C LEU A 204 -32.63 -5.85 -9.30
N THR A 205 -32.96 -6.01 -8.03
CA THR A 205 -34.35 -5.97 -7.53
C THR A 205 -35.03 -4.64 -7.82
N LYS A 206 -34.32 -3.53 -7.68
CA LYS A 206 -34.82 -2.20 -8.04
C LYS A 206 -34.98 -2.03 -9.54
N LYS A 207 -34.02 -2.51 -10.34
CA LYS A 207 -34.07 -2.43 -11.80
C LYS A 207 -35.28 -3.19 -12.38
N TYR A 208 -35.46 -4.42 -11.93
CA TYR A 208 -36.50 -5.30 -12.50
C TYR A 208 -37.81 -5.26 -11.70
N ARG A 209 -37.86 -4.52 -10.58
CA ARG A 209 -39.03 -4.42 -9.68
C ARG A 209 -39.55 -5.80 -9.21
N VAL A 210 -38.64 -6.70 -8.89
CA VAL A 210 -38.93 -8.06 -8.44
C VAL A 210 -38.23 -8.38 -7.13
N SER A 211 -38.66 -9.44 -6.44
CA SER A 211 -38.00 -9.92 -5.22
C SER A 211 -36.63 -10.54 -5.53
N VAL A 212 -35.74 -10.64 -4.50
CA VAL A 212 -34.44 -11.30 -4.62
C VAL A 212 -34.60 -12.75 -5.11
N ARG A 213 -35.61 -13.48 -4.59
CA ARG A 213 -35.89 -14.86 -5.03
C ARG A 213 -36.10 -14.95 -6.53
N LYS A 214 -36.94 -14.08 -7.10
CA LYS A 214 -37.21 -14.03 -8.53
C LYS A 214 -36.01 -13.61 -9.38
N VAL A 215 -35.06 -12.87 -8.84
CA VAL A 215 -33.77 -12.54 -9.53
C VAL A 215 -32.86 -13.74 -9.62
N ILE A 216 -32.93 -14.69 -8.68
CA ILE A 216 -32.06 -15.88 -8.62
C ILE A 216 -32.61 -16.99 -9.48
N GLU A 217 -33.95 -17.09 -9.65
CA GLU A 217 -34.67 -18.13 -10.42
C GLU A 217 -34.63 -17.87 -11.94
N ASN A 218 -34.26 -16.68 -12.41
CA ASN A 218 -34.14 -16.28 -13.83
C ASN A 218 -32.66 -16.06 -14.22
#